data_f3a207cb088423e254cbc576c07ebcd9
#
_entry.id   f3a207cb088423e254cbc576c07ebcd9
#
_cell.length_a   1.000
_cell.length_b   1.000
_cell.length_c   1.000
_cell.angle_alpha   90.00
_cell.angle_beta   90.00
_cell.angle_gamma   90.00
#
_symmetry.space_group_name_H-M   'P 1'
#
loop_
_entity.id
_entity.type
_entity.pdbx_description
1 polymer ?
#
loop_
_entity_poly.entity_id
_entity_poly.type
_entity_poly.pdbx_seq_one_letter_code
_entity_poly.pdbx_strand_id
1 'polypeptide(L)'
;VSARFKFFIQTLVAVLVISLSYYFNKDFGVYKIVIPFSGVMDFKLPLALSFAISYFAFTGTVNAVNLTDGLDGLAGKQVLVILSFILTLLYAASFASLSFDISDLRIIIFCFLGSILAFLFYNTNPAKIFMGDGGSMMLGSLVAFIFIMLKLELMLIFIGFIILMEA
;
A
#
# COMPACT_ATOMS: atom_id res chain seq x y z
N VAL A 1 3.28 12.76 -19.82
CA VAL A 1 1.84 12.71 -19.45
C VAL A 1 1.55 13.87 -18.52
N SER A 2 0.40 14.58 -18.68
CA SER A 2 0.07 15.72 -17.82
C SER A 2 -0.24 15.26 -16.38
N ALA A 3 0.10 16.10 -15.38
CA ALA A 3 -0.18 15.81 -13.97
C ALA A 3 -1.68 15.56 -13.72
N ARG A 4 -2.55 16.27 -14.40
CA ARG A 4 -4.01 16.09 -14.32
C ARG A 4 -4.45 14.70 -14.78
N PHE A 5 -3.86 14.19 -15.85
CA PHE A 5 -4.17 12.86 -16.37
C PHE A 5 -3.66 11.75 -15.43
N LYS A 6 -2.44 11.91 -14.88
CA LYS A 6 -1.92 10.99 -13.86
C LYS A 6 -2.87 10.90 -12.66
N PHE A 7 -3.28 12.06 -12.12
CA PHE A 7 -4.20 12.12 -10.99
C PHE A 7 -5.57 11.51 -11.30
N PHE A 8 -6.08 11.72 -12.51
CA PHE A 8 -7.34 11.12 -12.95
C PHE A 8 -7.27 9.58 -12.97
N ILE A 9 -6.24 9.00 -13.57
CA ILE A 9 -6.04 7.55 -13.60
C ILE A 9 -5.85 7.00 -12.18
N GLN A 10 -5.03 7.66 -11.36
CA GLN A 10 -4.82 7.29 -9.97
C GLN A 10 -6.14 7.27 -9.17
N THR A 11 -7.01 8.26 -9.38
CA THR A 11 -8.33 8.31 -8.74
C THR A 11 -9.21 7.15 -9.19
N LEU A 12 -9.25 6.84 -10.48
CA LEU A 12 -10.02 5.69 -10.99
C LEU A 12 -9.54 4.37 -10.36
N VAL A 13 -8.22 4.15 -10.30
CA VAL A 13 -7.64 2.95 -9.68
C VAL A 13 -7.95 2.91 -8.18
N ALA A 14 -7.83 4.04 -7.47
CA ALA A 14 -8.16 4.13 -6.05
C ALA A 14 -9.62 3.74 -5.78
N VAL A 15 -10.56 4.33 -6.53
CA VAL A 15 -11.99 4.02 -6.40
C VAL A 15 -12.27 2.55 -6.67
N LEU A 16 -11.66 1.98 -7.71
CA LEU A 16 -11.83 0.57 -8.07
C LEU A 16 -11.28 -0.34 -6.95
N VAL A 17 -10.06 -0.11 -6.49
CA VAL A 17 -9.40 -0.90 -5.43
C VAL A 17 -10.22 -0.86 -4.14
N ILE A 18 -10.64 0.33 -3.70
CA ILE A 18 -11.42 0.50 -2.49
C ILE A 18 -12.79 -0.20 -2.63
N SER A 19 -13.48 -0.01 -3.75
CA SER A 19 -14.77 -0.66 -4.00
C SER A 19 -14.67 -2.18 -3.99
N LEU A 20 -13.63 -2.75 -4.63
CA LEU A 20 -13.37 -4.19 -4.59
C LEU A 20 -13.04 -4.68 -3.17
N SER A 21 -12.24 -3.93 -2.42
CA SER A 21 -11.91 -4.27 -1.02
C SER A 21 -13.17 -4.35 -0.17
N TYR A 22 -14.09 -3.39 -0.29
CA TYR A 22 -15.37 -3.42 0.42
C TYR A 22 -16.24 -4.57 -0.02
N TYR A 23 -16.29 -4.86 -1.32
CA TYR A 23 -17.08 -5.98 -1.87
C TYR A 23 -16.58 -7.33 -1.35
N PHE A 24 -15.28 -7.59 -1.40
CA PHE A 24 -14.69 -8.85 -0.96
C PHE A 24 -14.73 -9.03 0.56
N ASN A 25 -14.56 -7.97 1.33
CA ASN A 25 -14.63 -8.03 2.80
C ASN A 25 -16.07 -8.06 3.35
N LYS A 26 -17.09 -7.93 2.49
CA LYS A 26 -18.53 -7.91 2.87
C LYS A 26 -18.86 -6.87 3.96
N ASP A 27 -18.09 -5.81 4.07
CA ASP A 27 -18.19 -4.80 5.11
C ASP A 27 -19.16 -3.67 4.74
N PHE A 28 -20.32 -4.01 4.20
CA PHE A 28 -21.35 -3.03 3.93
C PHE A 28 -21.93 -2.50 5.25
N GLY A 29 -21.37 -1.36 5.71
CA GLY A 29 -21.93 -0.59 6.82
C GLY A 29 -21.12 -0.52 8.13
N VAL A 30 -20.09 -1.31 8.31
CA VAL A 30 -19.23 -1.25 9.50
C VAL A 30 -17.77 -1.26 9.10
N TYR A 31 -17.09 -0.14 9.26
CA TYR A 31 -15.66 -0.06 9.04
C TYR A 31 -14.91 -0.54 10.29
N LYS A 32 -14.11 -1.58 10.13
CA LYS A 32 -13.25 -2.10 11.19
C LYS A 32 -11.83 -1.60 10.98
N ILE A 33 -11.32 -0.84 11.92
CA ILE A 33 -9.90 -0.46 11.93
C ILE A 33 -9.15 -1.49 12.75
N VAL A 34 -8.16 -2.12 12.13
CA VAL A 34 -7.24 -3.03 12.82
C VAL A 34 -6.04 -2.24 13.33
N ILE A 35 -5.85 -2.23 14.64
CA ILE A 35 -4.61 -1.74 15.26
C ILE A 35 -3.77 -2.98 15.57
N PRO A 36 -2.60 -3.16 14.93
CA PRO A 36 -1.72 -4.29 15.23
C PRO A 36 -1.37 -4.33 16.71
N PHE A 37 -1.34 -5.53 17.28
CA PHE A 37 -0.98 -5.80 18.68
C PHE A 37 -1.99 -5.37 19.75
N SER A 38 -3.04 -4.58 19.46
CA SER A 38 -4.05 -4.16 20.44
C SER A 38 -5.40 -4.86 20.29
N GLY A 39 -5.53 -5.74 19.32
CA GLY A 39 -6.80 -6.36 18.94
C GLY A 39 -7.61 -5.52 17.94
N VAL A 40 -8.72 -6.09 17.49
CA VAL A 40 -9.62 -5.39 16.56
C VAL A 40 -10.42 -4.35 17.34
N MET A 41 -10.19 -3.06 17.09
CA MET A 41 -11.08 -2.00 17.54
C MET A 41 -12.21 -1.86 16.51
N ASP A 42 -13.41 -2.26 16.88
CA ASP A 42 -14.61 -2.07 16.06
C ASP A 42 -15.08 -0.60 16.13
N PHE A 43 -14.37 0.28 15.40
CA PHE A 43 -14.88 1.62 15.16
C PHE A 43 -15.93 1.56 14.05
N LYS A 44 -17.18 1.83 14.39
CA LYS A 44 -18.27 1.96 13.42
C LYS A 44 -18.18 3.34 12.77
N LEU A 45 -17.52 3.44 11.63
CA LEU A 45 -17.48 4.66 10.84
C LEU A 45 -18.53 4.62 9.73
N PRO A 46 -19.14 5.77 9.41
CA PRO A 46 -19.99 5.89 8.22
C PRO A 46 -19.21 5.50 6.96
N LEU A 47 -19.87 4.80 6.03
CA LEU A 47 -19.27 4.32 4.79
C LEU A 47 -18.53 5.43 4.02
N ALA A 48 -19.14 6.62 3.94
CA ALA A 48 -18.54 7.77 3.25
C ALA A 48 -17.21 8.21 3.88
N LEU A 49 -17.13 8.21 5.21
CA LEU A 49 -15.91 8.60 5.94
C LEU A 49 -14.82 7.54 5.77
N SER A 50 -15.18 6.26 5.86
CA SER A 50 -14.27 5.14 5.62
C SER A 50 -13.69 5.19 4.22
N PHE A 51 -14.55 5.41 3.21
CA PHE A 51 -14.13 5.53 1.82
C PHE A 51 -13.17 6.72 1.62
N ALA A 52 -13.46 7.86 2.25
CA ALA A 52 -12.59 9.03 2.19
C ALA A 52 -11.21 8.74 2.81
N ILE A 53 -11.15 8.09 3.99
CA ILE A 53 -9.89 7.71 4.64
C ILE A 53 -9.07 6.79 3.73
N SER A 54 -9.68 5.72 3.21
CA SER A 54 -8.99 4.79 2.28
C SER A 54 -8.53 5.50 1.01
N TYR A 55 -9.32 6.43 0.46
CA TYR A 55 -8.96 7.20 -0.73
C TYR A 55 -7.74 8.10 -0.50
N PHE A 56 -7.71 8.85 0.59
CA PHE A 56 -6.57 9.71 0.93
C PHE A 56 -5.34 8.88 1.30
N ALA A 57 -5.50 7.76 2.01
CA ALA A 57 -4.42 6.84 2.31
C ALA A 57 -3.81 6.26 1.01
N PHE A 58 -4.65 5.80 0.08
CA PHE A 58 -4.21 5.28 -1.22
C PHE A 58 -3.46 6.34 -2.03
N THR A 59 -4.11 7.47 -2.31
CA THR A 59 -3.53 8.52 -3.16
C THR A 59 -2.28 9.12 -2.53
N GLY A 60 -2.27 9.32 -1.20
CA GLY A 60 -1.13 9.81 -0.46
C GLY A 60 0.08 8.87 -0.58
N THR A 61 -0.12 7.57 -0.38
CA THR A 61 0.96 6.58 -0.48
C THR A 61 1.52 6.48 -1.89
N VAL A 62 0.65 6.44 -2.92
CA VAL A 62 1.11 6.40 -4.32
C VAL A 62 1.98 7.60 -4.66
N ASN A 63 1.56 8.79 -4.23
CA ASN A 63 2.35 10.00 -4.49
C ASN A 63 3.61 10.05 -3.62
N ALA A 64 3.57 9.59 -2.38
CA ALA A 64 4.75 9.51 -1.51
C ALA A 64 5.84 8.64 -2.14
N VAL A 65 5.50 7.41 -2.56
CA VAL A 65 6.46 6.50 -3.22
C VAL A 65 6.97 7.08 -4.53
N ASN A 66 6.11 7.76 -5.31
CA ASN A 66 6.53 8.39 -6.55
C ASN A 66 7.51 9.56 -6.32
N LEU A 67 7.34 10.33 -5.26
CA LEU A 67 8.25 11.42 -4.91
C LEU A 67 9.63 10.91 -4.47
N THR A 68 9.70 9.76 -3.80
CA THR A 68 10.97 9.16 -3.35
C THR A 68 11.77 8.50 -4.47
N ASP A 69 11.18 8.29 -5.64
CA ASP A 69 11.86 7.72 -6.82
C ASP A 69 12.83 8.71 -7.50
N GLY A 70 13.15 9.83 -6.86
CA GLY A 70 14.15 10.79 -7.31
C GLY A 70 15.60 10.45 -6.92
N LEU A 71 15.82 9.51 -6.00
CA LEU A 71 17.14 9.09 -5.53
C LEU A 71 17.41 7.61 -5.76
N ASP A 72 18.65 7.28 -6.16
CA ASP A 72 19.07 5.92 -6.50
C ASP A 72 18.73 4.89 -5.41
N GLY A 73 17.83 3.98 -5.71
CA GLY A 73 17.41 2.89 -4.86
C GLY A 73 16.53 3.27 -3.66
N LEU A 74 16.20 4.54 -3.43
CA LEU A 74 15.45 4.96 -2.24
C LEU A 74 14.05 4.35 -2.22
N ALA A 75 13.24 4.61 -3.24
CA ALA A 75 11.87 4.10 -3.33
C ALA A 75 11.82 2.56 -3.26
N GLY A 76 12.70 1.88 -3.99
CA GLY A 76 12.76 0.41 -3.97
C GLY A 76 13.11 -0.14 -2.58
N LYS A 77 14.07 0.44 -1.87
CA LYS A 77 14.47 0.03 -0.52
C LYS A 77 13.36 0.25 0.49
N GLN A 78 12.67 1.39 0.44
CA GLN A 78 11.54 1.68 1.32
C GLN A 78 10.41 0.68 1.12
N VAL A 79 10.00 0.44 -0.13
CA VAL A 79 8.94 -0.55 -0.42
C VAL A 79 9.36 -1.96 -0.01
N LEU A 80 10.63 -2.35 -0.20
CA LEU A 80 11.16 -3.62 0.26
C LEU A 80 10.99 -3.79 1.77
N VAL A 81 11.36 -2.78 2.56
CA VAL A 81 11.23 -2.79 4.03
C VAL A 81 9.75 -2.91 4.43
N ILE A 82 8.88 -2.12 3.81
CA ILE A 82 7.44 -2.13 4.09
C ILE A 82 6.83 -3.50 3.80
N LEU A 83 7.10 -4.08 2.63
CA LEU A 83 6.57 -5.40 2.27
C LEU A 83 7.12 -6.51 3.16
N SER A 84 8.40 -6.43 3.57
CA SER A 84 9.01 -7.38 4.51
C SER A 84 8.35 -7.28 5.89
N PHE A 85 8.07 -6.07 6.36
CA PHE A 85 7.35 -5.84 7.61
C PHE A 85 5.94 -6.43 7.56
N ILE A 86 5.18 -6.16 6.48
CA ILE A 86 3.83 -6.73 6.32
C ILE A 86 3.88 -8.26 6.27
N LEU A 87 4.84 -8.83 5.55
CA LEU A 87 4.98 -10.28 5.49
C LEU A 87 5.21 -10.86 6.89
N THR A 88 6.03 -10.21 7.71
CA THR A 88 6.25 -10.59 9.11
C THR A 88 4.96 -10.49 9.93
N LEU A 89 4.18 -9.41 9.76
CA LEU A 89 2.87 -9.27 10.40
C LEU A 89 1.90 -10.38 10.00
N LEU A 90 1.87 -10.77 8.72
CA LEU A 90 0.99 -11.83 8.22
C LEU A 90 1.33 -13.22 8.78
N TYR A 91 2.55 -13.42 9.28
CA TYR A 91 2.93 -14.64 9.99
C TYR A 91 2.75 -14.54 11.51
N ALA A 92 2.96 -13.34 12.09
CA ALA A 92 2.94 -13.14 13.53
C ALA A 92 1.53 -12.84 14.09
N ALA A 93 0.68 -12.16 13.30
CA ALA A 93 -0.65 -11.75 13.74
C ALA A 93 -1.76 -12.64 13.17
N SER A 94 -2.79 -12.88 13.98
CA SER A 94 -3.98 -13.58 13.52
C SER A 94 -4.94 -12.59 12.85
N PHE A 95 -5.10 -12.68 11.53
CA PHE A 95 -6.08 -11.93 10.75
C PHE A 95 -7.36 -12.74 10.51
N ALA A 96 -7.81 -13.47 11.53
CA ALA A 96 -8.97 -14.37 11.45
C ALA A 96 -10.30 -13.69 11.07
N SER A 97 -10.35 -12.36 11.15
CA SER A 97 -11.54 -11.58 10.80
C SER A 97 -11.67 -11.24 9.30
N LEU A 98 -10.66 -11.56 8.48
CA LEU A 98 -10.68 -11.30 7.05
C LEU A 98 -11.47 -12.38 6.31
N SER A 99 -12.20 -11.97 5.27
CA SER A 99 -13.06 -12.87 4.47
C SER A 99 -12.32 -13.56 3.32
N PHE A 100 -11.03 -13.30 3.14
CA PHE A 100 -10.19 -13.88 2.08
C PHE A 100 -9.00 -14.65 2.64
N ASP A 101 -8.42 -15.54 1.83
CA ASP A 101 -7.26 -16.32 2.23
C ASP A 101 -5.99 -15.46 2.20
N ILE A 102 -5.33 -15.36 3.35
CA ILE A 102 -4.08 -14.60 3.53
C ILE A 102 -2.92 -15.24 2.77
N SER A 103 -3.00 -16.53 2.44
CA SER A 103 -1.95 -17.24 1.69
C SER A 103 -1.71 -16.63 0.31
N ASP A 104 -2.76 -16.23 -0.41
CA ASP A 104 -2.65 -15.59 -1.70
C ASP A 104 -1.89 -14.25 -1.60
N LEU A 105 -2.20 -13.48 -0.56
CA LEU A 105 -1.52 -12.22 -0.30
C LEU A 105 -0.03 -12.40 0.01
N ARG A 106 0.34 -13.45 0.77
CA ARG A 106 1.73 -13.81 1.03
C ARG A 106 2.49 -14.13 -0.26
N ILE A 107 1.87 -14.90 -1.17
CA ILE A 107 2.48 -15.25 -2.47
C ILE A 107 2.74 -13.98 -3.28
N ILE A 108 1.78 -13.07 -3.38
CA ILE A 108 1.92 -11.78 -4.07
C ILE A 108 3.09 -10.99 -3.48
N ILE A 109 3.16 -10.87 -2.15
CA ILE A 109 4.23 -10.13 -1.49
C ILE A 109 5.60 -10.77 -1.77
N PHE A 110 5.73 -12.10 -1.72
CA PHE A 110 6.99 -12.78 -2.05
C PHE A 110 7.44 -12.52 -3.50
N CYS A 111 6.51 -12.57 -4.46
CA CYS A 111 6.82 -12.26 -5.85
C CYS A 111 7.35 -10.83 -6.02
N PHE A 112 6.72 -9.86 -5.36
CA PHE A 112 7.17 -8.47 -5.42
C PHE A 112 8.49 -8.25 -4.68
N LEU A 113 8.72 -8.88 -3.54
CA LEU A 113 10.00 -8.82 -2.83
C LEU A 113 11.14 -9.32 -3.72
N GLY A 114 10.96 -10.47 -4.40
CA GLY A 114 11.95 -10.99 -5.33
C GLY A 114 12.22 -10.05 -6.51
N SER A 115 11.16 -9.46 -7.08
CA SER A 115 11.26 -8.52 -8.20
C SER A 115 11.97 -7.22 -7.79
N ILE A 116 11.65 -6.68 -6.61
CA ILE A 116 12.28 -5.46 -6.09
C ILE A 116 13.76 -5.72 -5.76
N LEU A 117 14.10 -6.86 -5.18
CA LEU A 117 15.49 -7.23 -4.92
C LEU A 117 16.31 -7.30 -6.23
N ALA A 118 15.77 -7.93 -7.26
CA ALA A 118 16.41 -7.99 -8.58
C ALA A 118 16.57 -6.59 -9.20
N PHE A 119 15.55 -5.74 -9.09
CA PHE A 119 15.61 -4.36 -9.56
C PHE A 119 16.67 -3.55 -8.81
N LEU A 120 16.72 -3.65 -7.48
CA LEU A 120 17.67 -2.92 -6.63
C LEU A 120 19.11 -3.27 -6.92
N PHE A 121 19.41 -4.48 -7.42
CA PHE A 121 20.75 -4.85 -7.84
C PHE A 121 21.31 -3.91 -8.92
N TYR A 122 20.44 -3.35 -9.76
CA TYR A 122 20.81 -2.42 -10.82
C TYR A 122 20.48 -0.94 -10.49
N ASN A 123 19.58 -0.70 -9.54
CA ASN A 123 19.12 0.65 -9.18
C ASN A 123 19.85 1.24 -7.96
N THR A 124 20.70 0.47 -7.25
CA THR A 124 21.52 1.00 -6.17
C THR A 124 22.65 1.89 -6.71
N ASN A 125 22.98 2.96 -5.97
CA ASN A 125 23.96 3.97 -6.39
C ASN A 125 25.35 3.37 -6.72
N PRO A 126 25.94 3.68 -7.87
CA PRO A 126 25.38 4.46 -8.97
C PRO A 126 24.36 3.64 -9.79
N ALA A 127 23.14 4.16 -9.93
CA ALA A 127 22.07 3.45 -10.61
C ALA A 127 22.33 3.28 -12.09
N LYS A 128 22.10 2.05 -12.59
CA LYS A 128 22.20 1.69 -14.01
C LYS A 128 20.85 1.70 -14.72
N ILE A 129 19.77 1.54 -13.95
CA ILE A 129 18.38 1.58 -14.43
C ILE A 129 17.53 2.42 -13.46
N PHE A 130 16.48 3.03 -13.98
CA PHE A 130 15.56 3.86 -13.21
C PHE A 130 14.15 3.28 -13.31
N MET A 131 13.39 3.41 -12.21
CA MET A 131 12.04 2.87 -12.11
C MET A 131 11.03 3.69 -12.92
N GLY A 132 11.14 5.01 -12.86
CA GLY A 132 10.23 5.97 -13.49
C GLY A 132 8.82 5.95 -12.90
N ASP A 133 8.02 6.93 -13.31
CA ASP A 133 6.66 7.16 -12.79
C ASP A 133 5.77 5.91 -12.82
N GLY A 134 5.87 5.10 -13.89
CA GLY A 134 5.04 3.89 -14.03
C GLY A 134 5.35 2.85 -12.96
N GLY A 135 6.62 2.63 -12.67
CA GLY A 135 7.06 1.66 -11.67
C GLY A 135 6.80 2.13 -10.24
N SER A 136 7.16 3.37 -9.93
CA SER A 136 6.99 3.94 -8.59
C SER A 136 5.51 4.07 -8.19
N MET A 137 4.64 4.52 -9.12
CA MET A 137 3.20 4.55 -8.88
C MET A 137 2.60 3.15 -8.74
N MET A 138 3.09 2.16 -9.50
CA MET A 138 2.68 0.76 -9.35
C MET A 138 3.05 0.21 -7.98
N LEU A 139 4.28 0.43 -7.51
CA LEU A 139 4.72 -0.02 -6.18
C LEU A 139 3.94 0.67 -5.05
N GLY A 140 3.72 1.99 -5.17
CA GLY A 140 2.88 2.73 -4.23
C GLY A 140 1.44 2.21 -4.18
N SER A 141 0.86 1.90 -5.34
CA SER A 141 -0.48 1.31 -5.44
C SER A 141 -0.56 -0.08 -4.83
N LEU A 142 0.47 -0.91 -5.02
CA LEU A 142 0.57 -2.23 -4.41
C LEU A 142 0.60 -2.14 -2.88
N VAL A 143 1.45 -1.29 -2.33
CA VAL A 143 1.52 -1.06 -0.88
C VAL A 143 0.16 -0.62 -0.36
N ALA A 144 -0.44 0.41 -0.98
CA ALA A 144 -1.74 0.92 -0.58
C ALA A 144 -2.84 -0.16 -0.66
N PHE A 145 -2.87 -0.95 -1.74
CA PHE A 145 -3.80 -2.07 -1.91
C PHE A 145 -3.70 -3.08 -0.76
N ILE A 146 -2.48 -3.53 -0.43
CA ILE A 146 -2.25 -4.52 0.63
C ILE A 146 -2.77 -3.99 1.98
N PHE A 147 -2.45 -2.75 2.33
CA PHE A 147 -2.88 -2.16 3.60
C PHE A 147 -4.41 -1.99 3.68
N ILE A 148 -5.06 -1.58 2.58
CA ILE A 148 -6.51 -1.45 2.51
C ILE A 148 -7.18 -2.83 2.63
N MET A 149 -6.64 -3.85 1.97
CA MET A 149 -7.15 -5.22 2.10
C MET A 149 -7.05 -5.74 3.54
N LEU A 150 -5.99 -5.38 4.26
CA LEU A 150 -5.75 -5.75 5.65
C LEU A 150 -6.45 -4.82 6.66
N LYS A 151 -7.14 -3.76 6.19
CA LYS A 151 -7.79 -2.72 7.02
C LYS A 151 -6.82 -1.98 7.95
N LEU A 152 -5.62 -1.75 7.45
CA LEU A 152 -4.52 -1.07 8.14
C LEU A 152 -4.30 0.36 7.61
N GLU A 153 -5.36 1.04 7.16
CA GLU A 153 -5.26 2.36 6.51
C GLU A 153 -4.64 3.42 7.42
N LEU A 154 -4.86 3.35 8.73
CA LEU A 154 -4.22 4.27 9.67
C LEU A 154 -2.70 4.08 9.69
N MET A 155 -2.21 2.84 9.66
CA MET A 155 -0.77 2.58 9.53
C MET A 155 -0.22 3.10 8.21
N LEU A 156 -0.99 2.98 7.13
CA LEU A 156 -0.60 3.47 5.82
C LEU A 156 -0.38 5.00 5.83
N ILE A 157 -1.21 5.75 6.55
CA ILE A 157 -1.04 7.20 6.71
C ILE A 157 0.30 7.52 7.41
N PHE A 158 0.64 6.80 8.49
CA PHE A 158 1.91 6.97 9.18
C PHE A 158 3.11 6.59 8.31
N ILE A 159 3.04 5.48 7.60
CA ILE A 159 4.09 5.01 6.70
C ILE A 159 4.26 6.00 5.54
N GLY A 160 3.18 6.46 4.93
CA GLY A 160 3.20 7.45 3.88
C GLY A 160 3.86 8.76 4.33
N PHE A 161 3.61 9.19 5.57
CA PHE A 161 4.27 10.35 6.16
C PHE A 161 5.78 10.14 6.33
N ILE A 162 6.22 8.95 6.81
CA ILE A 162 7.64 8.61 6.95
C ILE A 162 8.32 8.62 5.57
N ILE A 163 7.69 8.02 4.55
CA ILE A 163 8.19 8.02 3.18
C ILE A 163 8.40 9.46 2.67
N LEU A 164 7.43 10.33 2.91
CA LEU A 164 7.51 11.74 2.51
C LEU A 164 8.60 12.53 3.24
N MET A 165 8.93 12.18 4.47
CA MET A 165 10.00 12.86 5.24
C MET A 165 11.39 12.52 4.74
N GLU A 166 11.55 11.41 4.01
CA GLU A 166 12.83 10.97 3.44
C GLU A 166 13.02 11.41 1.98
N ALA A 167 11.95 11.92 1.33
CA ALA A 167 11.96 12.41 -0.05
C ALA A 167 12.51 13.83 -0.15
#